data_dd1704829625b712747022be8b48ff1c
#
_entry.id   dd1704829625b712747022be8b48ff1c
#
_cell.length_a   1.000
_cell.length_b   1.000
_cell.length_c   1.000
_cell.angle_alpha   90.00
_cell.angle_beta   90.00
_cell.angle_gamma   90.00
#
_symmetry.space_group_name_H-M   'P 1'
#
loop_
_entity.id
_entity.type
_entity.pdbx_description
1 polymer ?
#
loop_
_entity_poly.entity_id
_entity_poly.type
_entity_poly.pdbx_seq_one_letter_code
_entity_poly.pdbx_strand_id
1 'polypeptide(L)'
;MAAENLTVFGAIDDEKHGVTLPRIFTPPLRPLTKETSNGFAVIAFAEIMLHVHLYPWQQWLLVHALELLEDGSYRFRKVIVLVARQNGKTTLMGVLAAWWLFVDSNKHPDRVPPVKFLVVGAAQTLDNAKGPYNQVKEWCNPQPSTDEEADLVIPDLAAMTQKFVNTNGEEAIITRSKARYIVRADKNIRAKSAARVVFDELREQHTDDGWNAVSQTTKAVWSSQLWGISNAGDYRSVALRKQVDKGRKLVNEWTRLSADGGNPVGVFLSGKQDGSFGYFEWSAPDKCPVDDADAIRQANPSLGYGPMTVMSVRSDIDGMTEAAFRTEVLCQWVTADIIPFINPKMWAGGIDSRSTIPNENRVVLSVDTSADRKTTYVAAAGMRADGLPHVELIARRDGMLWVPHYLDLLQERWPHITEIAVQGKGCPAVDFIDPLTEKGWTVHLIEGFRLGACCGRFHDRVREGKLRHLPQPAIEQQVSVAVSRRLGEVEVWDRTKSALQISGLVAESQALYALETMQAVDVEPAKASAYSGHGLMIL
;
A
#
# COMPACT_ATOMS: atom_id res chain seq x y z
N MET A 1 -37.69 -3.14 -6.32
CA MET A 1 -37.75 -3.34 -7.78
C MET A 1 -36.37 -3.16 -8.40
N ALA A 2 -35.39 -3.99 -8.05
CA ALA A 2 -34.04 -4.00 -8.63
C ALA A 2 -33.51 -5.41 -8.90
N ALA A 3 -34.35 -6.43 -8.80
CA ALA A 3 -33.94 -7.84 -8.94
C ALA A 3 -34.34 -8.51 -10.26
N GLU A 4 -35.11 -7.87 -11.12
CA GLU A 4 -35.74 -8.56 -12.27
C GLU A 4 -35.01 -8.46 -13.61
N ASN A 5 -33.88 -7.73 -13.73
CA ASN A 5 -33.16 -7.61 -15.00
C ASN A 5 -31.84 -8.40 -15.08
N LEU A 6 -31.63 -9.36 -14.18
CA LEU A 6 -30.42 -10.22 -14.13
C LEU A 6 -30.64 -11.63 -14.71
N THR A 7 -31.69 -11.86 -15.46
CA THR A 7 -32.05 -13.18 -16.05
C THR A 7 -31.17 -13.63 -17.23
N VAL A 8 -30.05 -12.97 -17.50
CA VAL A 8 -29.03 -13.50 -18.45
C VAL A 8 -28.13 -14.56 -17.80
N PHE A 9 -28.03 -14.55 -16.49
CA PHE A 9 -27.29 -15.56 -15.73
C PHE A 9 -28.30 -16.58 -15.20
N GLY A 10 -28.45 -17.72 -15.88
CA GLY A 10 -29.39 -18.78 -15.52
C GLY A 10 -29.31 -19.13 -14.03
N ALA A 11 -30.42 -19.61 -13.46
CA ALA A 11 -30.46 -20.09 -12.09
C ALA A 11 -29.41 -21.19 -11.90
N ILE A 12 -28.32 -20.85 -11.24
CA ILE A 12 -27.20 -21.75 -10.92
C ILE A 12 -27.52 -22.35 -9.56
N ASP A 13 -27.22 -23.66 -9.40
CA ASP A 13 -27.31 -24.36 -8.13
C ASP A 13 -26.39 -23.69 -7.10
N ASP A 14 -26.93 -22.76 -6.32
CA ASP A 14 -26.19 -21.87 -5.42
C ASP A 14 -25.41 -22.61 -4.33
N GLU A 15 -25.77 -23.87 -4.03
CA GLU A 15 -25.09 -24.64 -2.98
C GLU A 15 -23.70 -25.15 -3.35
N LYS A 16 -23.39 -25.27 -4.66
CA LYS A 16 -22.13 -25.82 -5.15
C LYS A 16 -21.16 -24.78 -5.70
N HIS A 17 -21.65 -23.58 -6.01
CA HIS A 17 -20.89 -22.56 -6.72
C HIS A 17 -20.59 -21.35 -5.86
N GLY A 18 -19.54 -20.63 -6.22
CA GLY A 18 -19.20 -19.33 -5.65
C GLY A 18 -20.24 -18.26 -5.99
N VAL A 19 -20.37 -17.25 -5.14
CA VAL A 19 -21.37 -16.18 -5.30
C VAL A 19 -20.91 -15.21 -6.39
N THR A 20 -21.73 -15.09 -7.44
CA THR A 20 -21.43 -14.18 -8.57
C THR A 20 -21.37 -12.71 -8.15
N LEU A 21 -22.27 -12.28 -7.25
CA LEU A 21 -22.37 -10.89 -6.81
C LEU A 21 -21.32 -10.55 -5.77
N PRO A 22 -20.60 -9.40 -5.91
CA PRO A 22 -19.71 -8.94 -4.84
C PRO A 22 -20.52 -8.55 -3.60
N ARG A 23 -19.90 -8.71 -2.43
CA ARG A 23 -20.52 -8.31 -1.15
C ARG A 23 -20.67 -6.79 -1.04
N ILE A 24 -19.71 -6.06 -1.56
CA ILE A 24 -19.67 -4.59 -1.55
C ILE A 24 -19.30 -4.11 -2.96
N PHE A 25 -20.12 -3.25 -3.54
CA PHE A 25 -19.81 -2.72 -4.87
C PHE A 25 -20.43 -1.35 -5.12
N THR A 26 -19.83 -0.59 -6.03
CA THR A 26 -20.37 0.67 -6.54
C THR A 26 -21.53 0.39 -7.49
N PRO A 27 -22.77 0.79 -7.18
CA PRO A 27 -23.92 0.53 -8.05
C PRO A 27 -23.82 1.27 -9.39
N PRO A 28 -24.44 0.74 -10.47
CA PRO A 28 -24.49 1.43 -11.75
C PRO A 28 -25.37 2.70 -11.68
N LEU A 29 -25.09 3.67 -12.53
CA LEU A 29 -25.90 4.89 -12.64
C LEU A 29 -27.22 4.67 -13.38
N ARG A 30 -27.28 3.63 -14.22
CA ARG A 30 -28.41 3.27 -15.06
C ARG A 30 -28.41 1.79 -15.40
N PRO A 31 -29.47 1.23 -15.98
CA PRO A 31 -29.46 -0.14 -16.47
C PRO A 31 -28.31 -0.39 -17.44
N LEU A 32 -27.59 -1.51 -17.24
CA LEU A 32 -26.45 -1.88 -18.07
C LEU A 32 -26.92 -2.74 -19.24
N THR A 33 -26.66 -2.25 -20.45
CA THR A 33 -26.97 -2.87 -21.73
C THR A 33 -25.74 -2.88 -22.63
N LYS A 34 -25.81 -3.44 -23.83
CA LYS A 34 -24.74 -3.43 -24.82
C LYS A 34 -24.32 -2.01 -25.24
N GLU A 35 -25.25 -1.04 -25.12
CA GLU A 35 -25.04 0.38 -25.44
C GLU A 35 -24.44 1.14 -24.25
N THR A 36 -24.71 0.71 -23.02
CA THR A 36 -24.28 1.41 -21.80
C THR A 36 -23.10 0.78 -21.10
N SER A 37 -22.59 -0.36 -21.59
CA SER A 37 -21.39 -1.01 -21.08
C SER A 37 -20.61 -1.75 -22.15
N ASN A 38 -19.31 -1.52 -22.22
CA ASN A 38 -18.40 -2.29 -23.05
C ASN A 38 -18.15 -3.72 -22.51
N GLY A 39 -18.60 -4.05 -21.29
CA GLY A 39 -18.42 -5.37 -20.70
C GLY A 39 -18.98 -6.49 -21.56
N PHE A 40 -20.13 -6.28 -22.18
CA PHE A 40 -20.72 -7.26 -23.11
C PHE A 40 -19.85 -7.53 -24.34
N ALA A 41 -19.18 -6.50 -24.85
CA ALA A 41 -18.25 -6.66 -25.98
C ALA A 41 -16.98 -7.41 -25.56
N VAL A 42 -16.47 -7.17 -24.34
CA VAL A 42 -15.31 -7.92 -23.80
C VAL A 42 -15.66 -9.39 -23.60
N ILE A 43 -16.84 -9.70 -23.08
CA ILE A 43 -17.31 -11.08 -22.90
C ILE A 43 -17.40 -11.79 -24.25
N ALA A 44 -18.02 -11.15 -25.26
CA ALA A 44 -18.09 -11.71 -26.61
C ALA A 44 -16.71 -11.89 -27.24
N PHE A 45 -15.78 -10.96 -27.03
CA PHE A 45 -14.40 -11.07 -27.50
C PHE A 45 -13.66 -12.25 -26.82
N ALA A 46 -13.84 -12.44 -25.52
CA ALA A 46 -13.26 -13.56 -24.79
C ALA A 46 -13.74 -14.91 -25.36
N GLU A 47 -15.04 -15.06 -25.53
CA GLU A 47 -15.66 -16.31 -25.99
C GLU A 47 -15.35 -16.61 -27.46
N ILE A 48 -15.55 -15.61 -28.35
CA ILE A 48 -15.49 -15.83 -29.81
C ILE A 48 -14.05 -15.74 -30.34
N MET A 49 -13.27 -14.80 -29.84
CA MET A 49 -11.94 -14.53 -30.38
C MET A 49 -10.84 -15.27 -29.60
N LEU A 50 -10.90 -15.22 -28.25
CA LEU A 50 -9.86 -15.82 -27.42
C LEU A 50 -10.16 -17.28 -27.04
N HIS A 51 -11.37 -17.78 -27.30
CA HIS A 51 -11.85 -19.09 -26.85
C HIS A 51 -11.72 -19.29 -25.33
N VAL A 52 -11.84 -18.17 -24.57
CA VAL A 52 -11.76 -18.13 -23.11
C VAL A 52 -13.15 -17.99 -22.54
N HIS A 53 -13.59 -19.01 -21.79
CA HIS A 53 -14.84 -18.95 -21.08
C HIS A 53 -14.65 -18.26 -19.71
N LEU A 54 -15.20 -17.05 -19.59
CA LEU A 54 -15.14 -16.27 -18.34
C LEU A 54 -16.16 -16.80 -17.33
N TYR A 55 -15.75 -16.89 -16.07
CA TYR A 55 -16.66 -17.27 -14.98
C TYR A 55 -17.74 -16.19 -14.76
N PRO A 56 -18.92 -16.54 -14.22
CA PRO A 56 -20.04 -15.61 -14.07
C PRO A 56 -19.68 -14.31 -13.33
N TRP A 57 -18.86 -14.37 -12.28
CA TRP A 57 -18.42 -13.18 -11.56
C TRP A 57 -17.54 -12.26 -12.39
N GLN A 58 -16.70 -12.83 -13.27
CA GLN A 58 -15.84 -12.07 -14.17
C GLN A 58 -16.67 -11.34 -15.23
N GLN A 59 -17.67 -12.04 -15.78
CA GLN A 59 -18.62 -11.43 -16.71
C GLN A 59 -19.40 -10.30 -16.03
N TRP A 60 -19.91 -10.55 -14.83
CA TRP A 60 -20.62 -9.55 -14.04
C TRP A 60 -19.75 -8.31 -13.78
N LEU A 61 -18.51 -8.53 -13.32
CA LEU A 61 -17.55 -7.44 -13.07
C LEU A 61 -17.30 -6.60 -14.33
N LEU A 62 -17.04 -7.24 -15.47
CA LEU A 62 -16.79 -6.53 -16.73
C LEU A 62 -17.97 -5.67 -17.15
N VAL A 63 -19.19 -6.20 -17.03
CA VAL A 63 -20.41 -5.43 -17.35
C VAL A 63 -20.53 -4.19 -16.47
N HIS A 64 -20.23 -4.29 -15.18
CA HIS A 64 -20.36 -3.17 -14.24
C HIS A 64 -19.17 -2.20 -14.30
N ALA A 65 -17.95 -2.71 -14.36
CA ALA A 65 -16.75 -1.87 -14.33
C ALA A 65 -16.45 -1.12 -15.65
N LEU A 66 -17.06 -1.56 -16.75
CA LEU A 66 -16.93 -0.93 -18.06
C LEU A 66 -18.19 -0.13 -18.47
N GLU A 67 -18.96 0.35 -17.48
CA GLU A 67 -20.09 1.27 -17.68
C GLU A 67 -19.64 2.54 -18.41
N LEU A 68 -20.46 2.97 -19.38
CA LEU A 68 -20.22 4.14 -20.21
C LEU A 68 -21.07 5.32 -19.76
N LEU A 69 -20.53 6.52 -19.85
CA LEU A 69 -21.26 7.77 -19.77
C LEU A 69 -21.92 8.09 -21.12
N GLU A 70 -22.73 9.16 -21.17
CA GLU A 70 -23.46 9.56 -22.38
C GLU A 70 -22.54 9.99 -23.53
N ASP A 71 -21.34 10.50 -23.21
CA ASP A 71 -20.31 10.87 -24.20
C ASP A 71 -19.48 9.68 -24.71
N GLY A 72 -19.84 8.46 -24.31
CA GLY A 72 -19.13 7.23 -24.66
C GLY A 72 -17.83 6.99 -23.87
N SER A 73 -17.48 7.86 -22.94
CA SER A 73 -16.34 7.64 -22.06
C SER A 73 -16.68 6.64 -20.93
N TYR A 74 -15.65 5.97 -20.39
CA TYR A 74 -15.86 5.15 -19.22
C TYR A 74 -16.23 5.99 -18.00
N ARG A 75 -17.25 5.54 -17.27
CA ARG A 75 -17.63 6.13 -15.99
C ARG A 75 -16.46 6.09 -15.00
N PHE A 76 -15.85 4.91 -14.83
CA PHE A 76 -14.82 4.70 -13.84
C PHE A 76 -13.43 4.98 -14.40
N ARG A 77 -12.76 5.95 -13.81
CA ARG A 77 -11.34 6.24 -14.06
C ARG A 77 -10.43 5.35 -13.20
N LYS A 78 -10.92 4.92 -12.05
CA LYS A 78 -10.25 3.97 -11.17
C LYS A 78 -11.21 2.85 -10.82
N VAL A 79 -10.74 1.63 -10.95
CA VAL A 79 -11.47 0.41 -10.59
C VAL A 79 -10.62 -0.36 -9.60
N ILE A 80 -11.17 -0.67 -8.44
CA ILE A 80 -10.52 -1.51 -7.42
C ILE A 80 -11.33 -2.79 -7.28
N VAL A 81 -10.64 -3.91 -7.43
CA VAL A 81 -11.22 -5.25 -7.33
C VAL A 81 -10.53 -6.03 -6.23
N LEU A 82 -11.32 -6.48 -5.26
CA LEU A 82 -10.86 -7.38 -4.21
C LEU A 82 -11.55 -8.74 -4.36
N VAL A 83 -10.76 -9.78 -4.48
CA VAL A 83 -11.22 -11.17 -4.53
C VAL A 83 -10.10 -12.08 -4.05
N ALA A 84 -10.43 -13.19 -3.40
CA ALA A 84 -9.46 -14.14 -2.86
C ALA A 84 -8.48 -14.67 -3.93
N ARG A 85 -7.41 -15.33 -3.51
CA ARG A 85 -6.44 -15.96 -4.42
C ARG A 85 -7.11 -17.05 -5.27
N GLN A 86 -6.48 -17.40 -6.40
CA GLN A 86 -6.88 -18.48 -7.32
C GLN A 86 -8.28 -18.31 -7.96
N ASN A 87 -8.85 -17.11 -7.93
CA ASN A 87 -10.13 -16.83 -8.58
C ASN A 87 -10.00 -16.38 -10.05
N GLY A 88 -8.89 -16.63 -10.73
CA GLY A 88 -8.74 -16.34 -12.17
C GLY A 88 -8.50 -14.84 -12.49
N LYS A 89 -7.95 -14.07 -11.54
CA LYS A 89 -7.62 -12.64 -11.73
C LYS A 89 -6.73 -12.40 -12.95
N THR A 90 -5.66 -13.18 -13.09
CA THR A 90 -4.67 -13.04 -14.18
C THR A 90 -5.32 -13.23 -15.55
N THR A 91 -6.15 -14.28 -15.72
CA THR A 91 -6.86 -14.53 -16.97
C THR A 91 -7.83 -13.41 -17.31
N LEU A 92 -8.59 -12.92 -16.32
CA LEU A 92 -9.49 -11.78 -16.50
C LEU A 92 -8.74 -10.53 -16.98
N MET A 93 -7.58 -10.23 -16.36
CA MET A 93 -6.75 -9.08 -16.77
C MET A 93 -6.10 -9.27 -18.12
N GLY A 94 -5.71 -10.50 -18.47
CA GLY A 94 -5.21 -10.86 -19.80
C GLY A 94 -6.25 -10.60 -20.90
N VAL A 95 -7.47 -11.10 -20.69
CA VAL A 95 -8.61 -10.87 -21.60
C VAL A 95 -8.89 -9.37 -21.76
N LEU A 96 -8.97 -8.64 -20.67
CA LEU A 96 -9.24 -7.20 -20.68
C LEU A 96 -8.11 -6.42 -21.38
N ALA A 97 -6.86 -6.75 -21.10
CA ALA A 97 -5.71 -6.12 -21.74
C ALA A 97 -5.64 -6.42 -23.26
N ALA A 98 -5.95 -7.66 -23.67
CA ALA A 98 -6.04 -8.02 -25.07
C ALA A 98 -7.15 -7.21 -25.76
N TRP A 99 -8.34 -7.14 -25.17
CA TRP A 99 -9.44 -6.37 -25.74
C TRP A 99 -9.08 -4.88 -25.85
N TRP A 100 -8.45 -4.28 -24.84
CA TRP A 100 -7.99 -2.90 -24.89
C TRP A 100 -6.98 -2.67 -26.01
N LEU A 101 -6.03 -3.60 -26.16
CA LEU A 101 -4.95 -3.46 -27.13
C LEU A 101 -5.45 -3.61 -28.57
N PHE A 102 -6.31 -4.59 -28.87
CA PHE A 102 -6.69 -4.96 -30.22
C PHE A 102 -8.02 -4.34 -30.68
N VAL A 103 -8.93 -4.07 -29.74
CA VAL A 103 -10.28 -3.55 -30.05
C VAL A 103 -10.44 -2.11 -29.60
N ASP A 104 -10.32 -1.84 -28.29
CA ASP A 104 -10.62 -0.54 -27.70
C ASP A 104 -9.71 0.58 -28.22
N SER A 105 -8.44 0.27 -28.50
CA SER A 105 -7.46 1.19 -29.08
C SER A 105 -7.87 1.80 -30.43
N ASN A 106 -8.81 1.15 -31.13
CA ASN A 106 -9.29 1.57 -32.45
C ASN A 106 -10.71 2.12 -32.43
N LYS A 107 -11.39 2.18 -31.27
CA LYS A 107 -12.79 2.63 -31.17
C LYS A 107 -12.97 4.13 -31.32
N HIS A 108 -12.04 4.93 -30.79
CA HIS A 108 -12.11 6.38 -30.75
C HIS A 108 -10.81 7.04 -31.21
N PRO A 109 -10.39 6.82 -32.49
CA PRO A 109 -9.11 7.30 -33.01
C PRO A 109 -9.01 8.82 -33.09
N ASP A 110 -10.15 9.51 -33.18
CA ASP A 110 -10.30 10.97 -33.11
C ASP A 110 -10.00 11.53 -31.71
N ARG A 111 -10.26 10.79 -30.66
CA ARG A 111 -10.00 11.15 -29.26
C ARG A 111 -8.63 10.70 -28.79
N VAL A 112 -8.30 9.44 -29.02
CA VAL A 112 -7.01 8.83 -28.67
C VAL A 112 -6.52 8.03 -29.87
N PRO A 113 -5.65 8.60 -30.73
CA PRO A 113 -5.09 7.87 -31.86
C PRO A 113 -4.37 6.60 -31.38
N PRO A 114 -4.46 5.46 -32.11
CA PRO A 114 -3.83 4.20 -31.69
C PRO A 114 -2.33 4.31 -31.37
N VAL A 115 -1.59 5.15 -32.09
CA VAL A 115 -0.16 5.41 -31.82
C VAL A 115 0.09 6.03 -30.42
N LYS A 116 -0.90 6.68 -29.84
CA LYS A 116 -0.88 7.24 -28.47
C LYS A 116 -1.60 6.36 -27.47
N PHE A 117 -2.23 5.26 -27.92
CA PHE A 117 -2.94 4.35 -27.04
C PHE A 117 -1.94 3.38 -26.39
N LEU A 118 -1.73 3.57 -25.09
CA LEU A 118 -0.79 2.81 -24.29
C LEU A 118 -1.56 2.02 -23.21
N VAL A 119 -1.40 0.70 -23.24
CA VAL A 119 -1.77 -0.21 -22.16
C VAL A 119 -0.52 -0.48 -21.32
N VAL A 120 -0.65 -0.45 -20.00
CA VAL A 120 0.45 -0.67 -19.06
C VAL A 120 0.07 -1.75 -18.07
N GLY A 121 0.85 -2.82 -18.00
CA GLY A 121 0.87 -3.75 -16.88
C GLY A 121 1.86 -3.25 -15.83
N ALA A 122 1.38 -3.09 -14.60
CA ALA A 122 2.16 -2.57 -13.48
C ALA A 122 2.03 -3.47 -12.26
N ALA A 123 3.10 -3.60 -11.49
CA ALA A 123 3.12 -4.21 -10.16
C ALA A 123 4.32 -3.68 -9.37
N GLN A 124 4.49 -4.10 -8.12
CA GLN A 124 5.66 -3.78 -7.32
C GLN A 124 6.96 -4.25 -7.97
N THR A 125 6.95 -5.45 -8.53
CA THR A 125 8.06 -6.03 -9.29
C THR A 125 7.67 -6.24 -10.75
N LEU A 126 8.67 -6.27 -11.64
CA LEU A 126 8.42 -6.52 -13.06
C LEU A 126 7.84 -7.93 -13.29
N ASP A 127 8.27 -8.92 -12.53
CA ASP A 127 7.81 -10.31 -12.68
C ASP A 127 6.33 -10.44 -12.33
N ASN A 128 5.87 -9.78 -11.28
CA ASN A 128 4.44 -9.76 -10.93
C ASN A 128 3.59 -9.07 -12.01
N ALA A 129 4.13 -8.07 -12.72
CA ALA A 129 3.41 -7.39 -13.78
C ALA A 129 3.28 -8.21 -15.07
N LYS A 130 4.09 -9.26 -15.23
CA LYS A 130 4.18 -10.04 -16.49
C LYS A 130 3.05 -11.07 -16.67
N GLY A 131 2.32 -11.47 -15.63
CA GLY A 131 1.30 -12.52 -15.75
C GLY A 131 0.30 -12.25 -16.88
N PRO A 132 -0.51 -11.20 -16.82
CA PRO A 132 -1.45 -10.86 -17.90
C PRO A 132 -0.78 -10.52 -19.22
N TYR A 133 0.43 -9.93 -19.19
CA TYR A 133 1.19 -9.59 -20.39
C TYR A 133 1.65 -10.82 -21.16
N ASN A 134 2.19 -11.83 -20.49
CA ASN A 134 2.65 -13.06 -21.12
C ASN A 134 1.50 -13.80 -21.77
N GLN A 135 0.34 -13.86 -21.11
CA GLN A 135 -0.86 -14.47 -21.68
C GLN A 135 -1.29 -13.78 -22.99
N VAL A 136 -1.30 -12.43 -23.02
CA VAL A 136 -1.60 -11.69 -24.26
C VAL A 136 -0.54 -11.93 -25.32
N LYS A 137 0.74 -12.00 -24.92
CA LYS A 137 1.86 -12.27 -25.84
C LYS A 137 1.76 -13.65 -26.48
N GLU A 138 1.36 -14.67 -25.72
CA GLU A 138 1.10 -16.02 -26.23
C GLU A 138 -0.01 -16.00 -27.28
N TRP A 139 -1.15 -15.40 -26.99
CA TRP A 139 -2.29 -15.32 -27.92
C TRP A 139 -1.98 -14.58 -29.22
N CYS A 140 -1.08 -13.62 -29.21
CA CYS A 140 -0.82 -12.75 -30.37
C CYS A 140 0.59 -12.93 -30.97
N ASN A 141 1.28 -14.05 -30.69
CA ASN A 141 2.63 -14.30 -31.17
C ASN A 141 2.65 -14.47 -32.70
N PRO A 142 3.25 -13.53 -33.47
CA PRO A 142 3.28 -13.63 -34.92
C PRO A 142 4.33 -14.63 -35.44
N GLN A 143 5.21 -15.15 -34.58
CA GLN A 143 6.32 -16.04 -34.91
C GLN A 143 6.56 -17.02 -33.75
N PRO A 144 5.69 -18.02 -33.57
CA PRO A 144 5.89 -19.06 -32.55
C PRO A 144 7.14 -19.87 -32.88
N SER A 145 7.89 -20.26 -31.87
CA SER A 145 9.15 -20.98 -31.98
C SER A 145 8.98 -22.50 -31.88
N THR A 146 7.87 -22.95 -31.30
CA THR A 146 7.54 -24.38 -31.11
C THR A 146 6.08 -24.64 -31.50
N ASP A 147 5.73 -25.91 -31.68
CA ASP A 147 4.35 -26.32 -31.99
C ASP A 147 3.42 -26.01 -30.81
N GLU A 148 3.90 -26.19 -29.58
CA GLU A 148 3.11 -25.86 -28.38
C GLU A 148 2.82 -24.36 -28.29
N GLU A 149 3.77 -23.47 -28.65
CA GLU A 149 3.53 -22.06 -28.77
C GLU A 149 2.52 -21.75 -29.89
N ALA A 150 2.62 -22.45 -31.03
CA ALA A 150 1.71 -22.25 -32.16
C ALA A 150 0.26 -22.61 -31.83
N ASP A 151 0.04 -23.61 -30.98
CA ASP A 151 -1.29 -24.05 -30.53
C ASP A 151 -1.99 -22.99 -29.66
N LEU A 152 -1.23 -22.12 -29.01
CA LEU A 152 -1.77 -21.03 -28.19
C LEU A 152 -2.07 -19.76 -29.01
N VAL A 153 -1.58 -19.67 -30.23
CA VAL A 153 -1.71 -18.46 -31.05
C VAL A 153 -3.11 -18.33 -31.62
N ILE A 154 -3.67 -17.15 -31.51
CA ILE A 154 -4.91 -16.76 -32.18
C ILE A 154 -4.55 -16.05 -33.49
N PRO A 155 -4.83 -16.66 -34.67
CA PRO A 155 -4.36 -16.16 -35.95
C PRO A 155 -4.71 -14.69 -36.22
N ASP A 156 -5.91 -14.27 -35.86
CA ASP A 156 -6.36 -12.88 -36.07
C ASP A 156 -5.57 -11.89 -35.22
N LEU A 157 -5.27 -12.21 -33.96
CA LEU A 157 -4.45 -11.36 -33.11
C LEU A 157 -2.99 -11.33 -33.55
N ALA A 158 -2.44 -12.48 -33.99
CA ALA A 158 -1.10 -12.55 -34.55
C ALA A 158 -0.99 -11.70 -35.84
N ALA A 159 -2.01 -11.75 -36.71
CA ALA A 159 -2.08 -10.92 -37.93
C ALA A 159 -2.15 -9.42 -37.62
N MET A 160 -2.80 -9.02 -36.52
CA MET A 160 -2.87 -7.62 -36.02
C MET A 160 -1.61 -7.17 -35.28
N THR A 161 -0.73 -8.09 -34.87
CA THR A 161 0.53 -7.80 -34.18
C THR A 161 1.61 -7.43 -35.19
N GLN A 162 2.34 -6.33 -34.92
CA GLN A 162 3.46 -5.91 -35.74
C GLN A 162 4.76 -6.55 -35.28
N LYS A 163 5.06 -6.44 -33.98
CA LYS A 163 6.30 -6.99 -33.40
C LYS A 163 6.26 -7.00 -31.88
N PHE A 164 7.15 -7.79 -31.31
CA PHE A 164 7.52 -7.73 -29.90
C PHE A 164 8.84 -6.99 -29.70
N VAL A 165 8.96 -6.30 -28.55
CA VAL A 165 10.23 -5.82 -28.00
C VAL A 165 10.50 -6.68 -26.76
N ASN A 166 11.63 -7.40 -26.77
CA ASN A 166 11.99 -8.35 -25.71
C ASN A 166 13.15 -7.87 -24.83
N THR A 167 13.56 -6.59 -24.96
CA THR A 167 14.61 -6.02 -24.12
C THR A 167 14.13 -5.97 -22.68
N ASN A 168 14.91 -6.53 -21.77
CA ASN A 168 14.56 -6.59 -20.35
C ASN A 168 14.28 -5.18 -19.78
N GLY A 169 13.12 -5.05 -19.14
CA GLY A 169 12.63 -3.75 -18.63
C GLY A 169 12.02 -2.81 -19.69
N GLU A 170 12.00 -3.22 -20.98
CA GLU A 170 11.38 -2.48 -22.08
C GLU A 170 10.43 -3.34 -22.92
N GLU A 171 9.99 -4.47 -22.38
CA GLU A 171 9.10 -5.40 -23.08
C GLU A 171 7.84 -4.69 -23.57
N ALA A 172 7.49 -4.94 -24.82
CA ALA A 172 6.30 -4.37 -25.45
C ALA A 172 5.71 -5.27 -26.54
N ILE A 173 4.39 -5.32 -26.59
CA ILE A 173 3.61 -5.80 -27.73
C ILE A 173 3.19 -4.57 -28.53
N ILE A 174 3.47 -4.53 -29.83
CA ILE A 174 3.14 -3.41 -30.71
C ILE A 174 2.23 -3.93 -31.81
N THR A 175 1.03 -3.37 -31.92
CA THR A 175 0.07 -3.70 -32.97
C THR A 175 0.41 -3.00 -34.29
N ARG A 176 -0.18 -3.44 -35.41
CA ARG A 176 -0.05 -2.78 -36.72
C ARG A 176 -0.65 -1.37 -36.70
N SER A 177 -1.69 -1.11 -35.90
CA SER A 177 -2.24 0.23 -35.66
C SER A 177 -1.35 1.12 -34.78
N LYS A 178 -0.22 0.59 -34.27
CA LYS A 178 0.77 1.25 -33.40
C LYS A 178 0.33 1.41 -31.94
N ALA A 179 -0.80 0.86 -31.52
CA ALA A 179 -1.11 0.72 -30.12
C ALA A 179 -0.09 -0.19 -29.42
N ARG A 180 0.16 0.02 -28.15
CA ARG A 180 1.21 -0.67 -27.40
C ARG A 180 0.73 -1.19 -26.06
N TYR A 181 1.20 -2.40 -25.72
CA TYR A 181 1.11 -2.92 -24.35
C TYR A 181 2.53 -3.11 -23.80
N ILE A 182 2.83 -2.50 -22.65
CA ILE A 182 4.13 -2.55 -21.99
C ILE A 182 3.98 -3.03 -20.56
N VAL A 183 5.03 -3.59 -19.98
CA VAL A 183 5.12 -3.91 -18.56
C VAL A 183 6.18 -3.08 -17.88
N ARG A 184 5.91 -2.65 -16.64
CA ARG A 184 6.81 -1.83 -15.84
C ARG A 184 6.67 -2.14 -14.35
N ALA A 185 7.78 -2.11 -13.62
CA ALA A 185 7.72 -1.94 -12.19
C ALA A 185 7.24 -0.52 -11.87
N ASP A 186 6.51 -0.34 -10.77
CA ASP A 186 5.84 0.89 -10.36
C ASP A 186 6.74 2.15 -10.39
N LYS A 187 8.00 2.01 -9.96
CA LYS A 187 8.98 3.10 -9.90
C LYS A 187 9.34 3.70 -11.27
N ASN A 188 9.09 2.97 -12.35
CA ASN A 188 9.53 3.31 -13.71
C ASN A 188 8.41 3.84 -14.62
N ILE A 189 7.19 4.08 -14.08
CA ILE A 189 6.01 4.44 -14.87
C ILE A 189 5.85 5.96 -15.08
N ARG A 190 6.51 6.80 -14.29
CA ARG A 190 6.28 8.26 -14.17
C ARG A 190 6.36 9.07 -15.48
N ALA A 191 6.86 8.53 -16.57
CA ALA A 191 7.20 9.30 -17.78
C ALA A 191 6.25 9.12 -18.97
N LYS A 192 5.15 8.34 -18.88
CA LYS A 192 4.30 8.02 -20.04
C LYS A 192 2.83 8.18 -19.72
N SER A 193 2.08 8.91 -20.59
CA SER A 193 0.62 8.96 -20.50
C SER A 193 0.05 7.61 -20.95
N ALA A 194 -0.79 7.00 -20.13
CA ALA A 194 -1.41 5.70 -20.38
C ALA A 194 -2.93 5.81 -20.54
N ALA A 195 -3.47 5.13 -21.55
CA ALA A 195 -4.91 5.02 -21.75
C ALA A 195 -5.51 3.97 -20.79
N ARG A 196 -4.84 2.86 -20.59
CA ARG A 196 -5.28 1.74 -19.76
C ARG A 196 -4.13 1.26 -18.89
N VAL A 197 -4.42 1.00 -17.63
CA VAL A 197 -3.43 0.47 -16.69
C VAL A 197 -4.05 -0.67 -15.89
N VAL A 198 -3.36 -1.78 -15.79
CA VAL A 198 -3.61 -2.86 -14.84
C VAL A 198 -2.50 -2.81 -13.79
N PHE A 199 -2.88 -2.61 -12.54
CA PHE A 199 -1.98 -2.72 -11.40
C PHE A 199 -2.30 -4.00 -10.63
N ASP A 200 -1.45 -5.01 -10.81
CA ASP A 200 -1.63 -6.32 -10.17
C ASP A 200 -1.00 -6.34 -8.79
N GLU A 201 -1.56 -7.14 -7.89
CA GLU A 201 -1.13 -7.31 -6.49
C GLU A 201 -0.93 -5.97 -5.76
N LEU A 202 -1.94 -5.08 -5.81
CA LEU A 202 -1.88 -3.76 -5.18
C LEU A 202 -1.61 -3.83 -3.66
N ARG A 203 -1.88 -4.96 -3.01
CA ARG A 203 -1.57 -5.20 -1.59
C ARG A 203 -0.08 -5.15 -1.26
N GLU A 204 0.80 -5.45 -2.23
CA GLU A 204 2.24 -5.43 -2.03
C GLU A 204 2.82 -4.00 -1.98
N GLN A 205 2.00 -2.97 -2.22
CA GLN A 205 2.40 -1.58 -2.14
C GLN A 205 2.42 -1.08 -0.69
N HIS A 206 3.60 -1.07 -0.10
CA HIS A 206 3.83 -0.63 1.29
C HIS A 206 3.84 0.90 1.46
N THR A 207 3.88 1.65 0.36
CA THR A 207 3.76 3.11 0.32
C THR A 207 2.77 3.52 -0.77
N ASP A 208 2.34 4.78 -0.74
CA ASP A 208 1.46 5.32 -1.80
C ASP A 208 2.20 5.68 -3.09
N ASP A 209 3.54 5.66 -3.10
CA ASP A 209 4.33 6.24 -4.17
C ASP A 209 4.08 5.59 -5.52
N GLY A 210 4.08 4.25 -5.59
CA GLY A 210 3.82 3.50 -6.81
C GLY A 210 2.42 3.77 -7.35
N TRP A 211 1.41 3.65 -6.48
CA TRP A 211 0.01 3.93 -6.86
C TRP A 211 -0.21 5.36 -7.32
N ASN A 212 0.37 6.34 -6.61
CA ASN A 212 0.27 7.75 -6.97
C ASN A 212 0.96 8.03 -8.30
N ALA A 213 2.15 7.48 -8.52
CA ALA A 213 2.88 7.63 -9.78
C ALA A 213 2.03 7.13 -10.96
N VAL A 214 1.49 5.92 -10.86
CA VAL A 214 0.63 5.31 -11.88
C VAL A 214 -0.66 6.10 -12.09
N SER A 215 -1.31 6.57 -11.01
CA SER A 215 -2.55 7.36 -11.08
C SER A 215 -2.37 8.67 -11.85
N GLN A 216 -1.18 9.28 -11.83
CA GLN A 216 -0.92 10.51 -12.58
C GLN A 216 -0.82 10.26 -14.09
N THR A 217 -0.36 9.08 -14.51
CA THR A 217 -0.17 8.77 -15.95
C THR A 217 -1.46 8.73 -16.74
N THR A 218 -2.60 8.47 -16.07
CA THR A 218 -3.91 8.35 -16.71
C THR A 218 -4.65 9.69 -16.86
N LYS A 219 -4.21 10.76 -16.19
CA LYS A 219 -4.97 12.02 -16.14
C LYS A 219 -5.09 12.75 -17.49
N ALA A 220 -4.08 12.64 -18.34
CA ALA A 220 -3.97 13.37 -19.60
C ALA A 220 -4.65 12.66 -20.78
N VAL A 221 -5.19 11.46 -20.59
CA VAL A 221 -5.79 10.67 -21.67
C VAL A 221 -7.31 10.63 -21.51
N TRP A 222 -8.02 10.89 -22.59
CA TRP A 222 -9.49 10.81 -22.62
C TRP A 222 -9.95 9.39 -22.28
N SER A 223 -10.98 9.27 -21.43
CA SER A 223 -11.60 8.00 -21.05
C SER A 223 -10.63 6.95 -20.51
N SER A 224 -9.54 7.39 -19.86
CA SER A 224 -8.53 6.46 -19.31
C SER A 224 -9.06 5.65 -18.11
N GLN A 225 -8.56 4.43 -17.94
CA GLN A 225 -8.85 3.58 -16.79
C GLN A 225 -7.59 3.06 -16.12
N LEU A 226 -7.61 3.05 -14.78
CA LEU A 226 -6.63 2.40 -13.91
C LEU A 226 -7.35 1.33 -13.08
N TRP A 227 -7.00 0.07 -13.30
CA TRP A 227 -7.51 -1.06 -12.53
C TRP A 227 -6.47 -1.50 -11.51
N GLY A 228 -6.84 -1.52 -10.23
CA GLY A 228 -6.09 -2.17 -9.16
C GLY A 228 -6.80 -3.46 -8.76
N ILE A 229 -6.13 -4.59 -8.94
CA ILE A 229 -6.68 -5.89 -8.58
C ILE A 229 -5.81 -6.55 -7.51
N SER A 230 -6.44 -7.11 -6.49
CA SER A 230 -5.74 -7.74 -5.37
C SER A 230 -6.66 -8.66 -4.58
N ASN A 231 -6.10 -9.48 -3.72
CA ASN A 231 -6.82 -9.98 -2.56
C ASN A 231 -6.67 -8.98 -1.39
N ALA A 232 -7.28 -9.28 -0.24
CA ALA A 232 -7.12 -8.46 0.94
C ALA A 232 -5.63 -8.36 1.33
N GLY A 233 -5.28 -7.23 1.89
CA GLY A 233 -3.95 -6.96 2.39
C GLY A 233 -3.84 -7.15 3.89
N ASP A 234 -2.64 -6.94 4.38
CA ASP A 234 -2.33 -6.78 5.78
C ASP A 234 -2.09 -5.29 6.13
N TYR A 235 -1.58 -5.04 7.31
CA TYR A 235 -1.24 -3.71 7.78
C TYR A 235 -0.18 -2.98 6.93
N ARG A 236 0.65 -3.70 6.16
CA ARG A 236 1.67 -3.12 5.27
C ARG A 236 1.09 -2.66 3.94
N SER A 237 -0.10 -3.10 3.60
CA SER A 237 -0.77 -2.80 2.33
C SER A 237 -1.35 -1.37 2.32
N VAL A 238 -0.49 -0.36 2.49
CA VAL A 238 -0.89 1.04 2.71
C VAL A 238 -1.69 1.60 1.54
N ALA A 239 -1.21 1.41 0.31
CA ALA A 239 -1.88 1.92 -0.87
C ALA A 239 -3.26 1.28 -1.07
N LEU A 240 -3.33 -0.06 -0.96
CA LEU A 240 -4.60 -0.78 -1.10
C LEU A 240 -5.59 -0.36 -0.01
N ARG A 241 -5.16 -0.24 1.26
CA ARG A 241 -6.03 0.14 2.37
C ARG A 241 -6.75 1.46 2.13
N LYS A 242 -6.03 2.48 1.66
CA LYS A 242 -6.63 3.77 1.31
C LYS A 242 -7.69 3.67 0.21
N GLN A 243 -7.46 2.82 -0.81
CA GLN A 243 -8.43 2.63 -1.88
C GLN A 243 -9.67 1.88 -1.38
N VAL A 244 -9.51 0.87 -0.53
CA VAL A 244 -10.59 0.12 0.12
C VAL A 244 -11.44 1.03 1.00
N ASP A 245 -10.80 1.80 1.89
CA ASP A 245 -11.51 2.73 2.79
C ASP A 245 -12.30 3.78 1.99
N LYS A 246 -11.71 4.30 0.90
CA LYS A 246 -12.41 5.19 -0.03
C LYS A 246 -13.61 4.50 -0.69
N GLY A 247 -13.41 3.30 -1.23
CA GLY A 247 -14.46 2.55 -1.92
C GLY A 247 -15.63 2.22 -1.00
N ARG A 248 -15.36 1.66 0.16
CA ARG A 248 -16.39 1.34 1.16
C ARG A 248 -17.14 2.60 1.64
N LYS A 249 -16.44 3.73 1.82
CA LYS A 249 -17.08 5.00 2.16
C LYS A 249 -18.06 5.46 1.09
N LEU A 250 -17.68 5.38 -0.20
CA LEU A 250 -18.55 5.77 -1.32
C LEU A 250 -19.78 4.86 -1.45
N VAL A 251 -19.60 3.55 -1.28
CA VAL A 251 -20.72 2.59 -1.30
C VAL A 251 -21.67 2.82 -0.12
N ASN A 252 -21.15 3.03 1.08
CA ASN A 252 -21.96 3.34 2.26
C ASN A 252 -22.76 4.64 2.09
N GLU A 253 -22.17 5.66 1.49
CA GLU A 253 -22.86 6.92 1.20
C GLU A 253 -23.97 6.72 0.16
N TRP A 254 -23.73 5.92 -0.87
CA TRP A 254 -24.76 5.55 -1.83
C TRP A 254 -25.95 4.86 -1.14
N THR A 255 -25.65 3.87 -0.29
CA THR A 255 -26.67 3.11 0.44
C THR A 255 -27.47 4.03 1.37
N ARG A 256 -26.79 4.93 2.09
CA ARG A 256 -27.43 5.91 2.96
C ARG A 256 -28.39 6.84 2.18
N LEU A 257 -27.90 7.43 1.08
CA LEU A 257 -28.73 8.28 0.21
C LEU A 257 -29.95 7.56 -0.34
N SER A 258 -29.80 6.29 -0.71
CA SER A 258 -30.93 5.46 -1.19
C SER A 258 -31.94 5.16 -0.08
N ALA A 259 -31.48 4.87 1.12
CA ALA A 259 -32.34 4.57 2.28
C ALA A 259 -33.14 5.80 2.73
N ASP A 260 -32.52 6.99 2.66
CA ASP A 260 -33.13 8.27 3.02
C ASP A 260 -34.14 8.79 1.96
N GLY A 261 -34.41 8.00 0.90
CA GLY A 261 -35.27 8.40 -0.22
C GLY A 261 -34.69 9.49 -1.12
N GLY A 262 -33.38 9.72 -1.02
CA GLY A 262 -32.64 10.66 -1.87
C GLY A 262 -32.37 10.13 -3.28
N ASN A 263 -31.68 10.94 -4.07
CA ASN A 263 -31.24 10.56 -5.42
C ASN A 263 -29.72 10.38 -5.48
N PRO A 264 -29.20 9.18 -5.18
CA PRO A 264 -27.76 8.92 -5.22
C PRO A 264 -27.18 9.14 -6.62
N VAL A 265 -27.89 8.75 -7.68
CA VAL A 265 -27.46 8.96 -9.07
C VAL A 265 -27.21 10.45 -9.34
N GLY A 266 -28.14 11.32 -8.96
CA GLY A 266 -27.98 12.78 -9.14
C GLY A 266 -26.82 13.36 -8.32
N VAL A 267 -26.56 12.85 -7.12
CA VAL A 267 -25.43 13.27 -6.27
C VAL A 267 -24.09 12.92 -6.93
N PHE A 268 -23.95 11.71 -7.46
CA PHE A 268 -22.73 11.28 -8.12
C PHE A 268 -22.53 11.95 -9.48
N LEU A 269 -23.57 12.14 -10.28
CA LEU A 269 -23.49 12.85 -11.56
C LEU A 269 -23.17 14.34 -11.39
N SER A 270 -23.63 14.97 -10.32
CA SER A 270 -23.33 16.40 -10.03
C SER A 270 -21.89 16.62 -9.53
N GLY A 271 -21.10 15.57 -9.33
CA GLY A 271 -19.74 15.66 -8.80
C GLY A 271 -19.65 15.96 -7.29
N LYS A 272 -20.78 15.98 -6.56
CA LYS A 272 -20.78 16.12 -5.10
C LYS A 272 -20.11 14.92 -4.40
N GLN A 273 -20.14 13.76 -5.06
CA GLN A 273 -19.39 12.55 -4.68
C GLN A 273 -18.61 12.04 -5.89
N ASP A 274 -17.52 11.30 -5.64
CA ASP A 274 -16.67 10.78 -6.71
C ASP A 274 -17.33 9.59 -7.44
N GLY A 275 -18.08 9.90 -8.49
CA GLY A 275 -18.73 8.91 -9.36
C GLY A 275 -17.78 8.15 -10.27
N SER A 276 -16.52 8.59 -10.37
CA SER A 276 -15.49 7.98 -11.25
C SER A 276 -14.68 6.87 -10.57
N PHE A 277 -15.04 6.47 -9.35
CA PHE A 277 -14.37 5.43 -8.58
C PHE A 277 -15.25 4.18 -8.49
N GLY A 278 -14.83 3.10 -9.15
CA GLY A 278 -15.46 1.78 -9.09
C GLY A 278 -14.82 0.92 -8.00
N TYR A 279 -15.61 0.33 -7.14
CA TYR A 279 -15.17 -0.56 -6.08
C TYR A 279 -15.99 -1.86 -6.10
N PHE A 280 -15.32 -3.00 -6.15
CA PHE A 280 -15.94 -4.33 -6.24
C PHE A 280 -15.20 -5.29 -5.33
N GLU A 281 -15.90 -5.83 -4.31
CA GLU A 281 -15.29 -6.64 -3.25
C GLU A 281 -16.04 -7.95 -3.04
N TRP A 282 -15.37 -9.04 -3.35
CA TRP A 282 -15.73 -10.39 -2.96
C TRP A 282 -14.93 -10.76 -1.72
N SER A 283 -15.54 -10.67 -0.57
CA SER A 283 -14.93 -10.99 0.72
C SER A 283 -15.95 -11.67 1.63
N ALA A 284 -15.48 -12.53 2.50
CA ALA A 284 -16.30 -13.10 3.55
C ALA A 284 -16.81 -12.02 4.53
N PRO A 285 -17.97 -12.19 5.17
CA PRO A 285 -18.43 -11.32 6.23
C PRO A 285 -17.41 -11.21 7.37
N ASP A 286 -17.32 -10.03 7.98
CA ASP A 286 -16.42 -9.82 9.11
C ASP A 286 -16.77 -10.79 10.27
N LYS A 287 -15.74 -11.36 10.92
CA LYS A 287 -15.89 -12.27 12.08
C LYS A 287 -16.66 -13.58 11.81
N CYS A 288 -16.85 -13.99 10.54
CA CYS A 288 -17.41 -15.31 10.26
C CYS A 288 -16.47 -16.43 10.75
N PRO A 289 -16.98 -17.63 11.07
CA PRO A 289 -16.15 -18.81 11.24
C PRO A 289 -15.32 -19.09 9.99
N VAL A 290 -14.10 -19.60 10.15
CA VAL A 290 -13.20 -19.86 9.01
C VAL A 290 -13.70 -21.00 8.11
N ASP A 291 -14.47 -21.91 8.67
CA ASP A 291 -15.06 -23.07 8.00
C ASP A 291 -16.49 -22.83 7.48
N ASP A 292 -16.98 -21.61 7.58
CA ASP A 292 -18.30 -21.21 7.07
C ASP A 292 -18.34 -21.32 5.54
N ALA A 293 -19.14 -22.26 5.02
CA ALA A 293 -19.25 -22.54 3.60
C ALA A 293 -19.80 -21.35 2.80
N ASP A 294 -20.72 -20.57 3.36
CA ASP A 294 -21.31 -19.41 2.70
C ASP A 294 -20.29 -18.27 2.61
N ALA A 295 -19.53 -18.07 3.68
CA ALA A 295 -18.44 -17.11 3.70
C ALA A 295 -17.34 -17.47 2.70
N ILE A 296 -16.97 -18.76 2.60
CA ILE A 296 -16.01 -19.26 1.60
C ILE A 296 -16.54 -19.01 0.19
N ARG A 297 -17.81 -19.34 -0.11
CA ARG A 297 -18.41 -19.09 -1.42
C ARG A 297 -18.48 -17.61 -1.79
N GLN A 298 -18.76 -16.74 -0.81
CA GLN A 298 -18.81 -15.30 -1.03
C GLN A 298 -17.45 -14.72 -1.39
N ALA A 299 -16.37 -15.22 -0.79
CA ALA A 299 -15.01 -14.75 -1.06
C ALA A 299 -14.37 -15.39 -2.30
N ASN A 300 -14.88 -16.56 -2.73
CA ASN A 300 -14.35 -17.35 -3.83
C ASN A 300 -15.39 -17.56 -4.95
N PRO A 301 -15.68 -16.51 -5.73
CA PRO A 301 -16.74 -16.56 -6.73
C PRO A 301 -16.44 -17.50 -7.92
N SER A 302 -15.23 -17.99 -8.08
CA SER A 302 -14.85 -19.01 -9.09
C SER A 302 -15.06 -20.45 -8.63
N LEU A 303 -15.42 -20.64 -7.37
CA LEU A 303 -15.59 -21.95 -6.77
C LEU A 303 -16.70 -22.74 -7.51
N GLY A 304 -16.42 -23.99 -7.87
CA GLY A 304 -17.34 -24.86 -8.60
C GLY A 304 -17.39 -24.65 -10.12
N TYR A 305 -16.82 -23.56 -10.64
CA TYR A 305 -16.68 -23.32 -12.09
C TYR A 305 -15.39 -23.84 -12.69
N GLY A 306 -14.42 -24.18 -11.86
CA GLY A 306 -13.13 -24.76 -12.21
C GLY A 306 -12.74 -25.86 -11.21
N PRO A 307 -11.44 -26.12 -11.03
CA PRO A 307 -10.98 -27.21 -10.15
C PRO A 307 -11.18 -26.93 -8.65
N MET A 308 -11.49 -25.68 -8.28
CA MET A 308 -11.67 -25.29 -6.88
C MET A 308 -13.02 -25.74 -6.35
N THR A 309 -13.03 -26.46 -5.24
CA THR A 309 -14.24 -26.92 -4.52
C THR A 309 -14.23 -26.45 -3.07
N VAL A 310 -15.41 -26.42 -2.41
CA VAL A 310 -15.49 -26.08 -0.97
C VAL A 310 -14.59 -27.03 -0.14
N MET A 311 -14.55 -28.30 -0.52
CA MET A 311 -13.73 -29.29 0.20
C MET A 311 -12.23 -29.01 0.03
N SER A 312 -11.77 -28.69 -1.19
CA SER A 312 -10.36 -28.34 -1.41
C SER A 312 -9.95 -27.08 -0.64
N VAL A 313 -10.83 -26.07 -0.57
CA VAL A 313 -10.58 -24.86 0.22
C VAL A 313 -10.56 -25.14 1.72
N ARG A 314 -11.48 -26.00 2.22
CA ARG A 314 -11.49 -26.37 3.64
C ARG A 314 -10.26 -27.16 4.06
N SER A 315 -9.67 -27.96 3.17
CA SER A 315 -8.43 -28.70 3.48
C SER A 315 -7.24 -27.79 3.75
N ASP A 316 -7.28 -26.53 3.31
CA ASP A 316 -6.21 -25.56 3.57
C ASP A 316 -6.29 -24.96 5.00
N ILE A 317 -7.43 -25.12 5.70
CA ILE A 317 -7.62 -24.57 7.06
C ILE A 317 -6.56 -25.11 8.02
N ASP A 318 -6.31 -26.42 7.99
CA ASP A 318 -5.32 -27.07 8.87
C ASP A 318 -3.87 -26.80 8.42
N GLY A 319 -3.66 -26.42 7.17
CA GLY A 319 -2.34 -26.16 6.59
C GLY A 319 -1.86 -24.71 6.71
N MET A 320 -2.75 -23.78 7.09
CA MET A 320 -2.47 -22.34 7.15
C MET A 320 -2.73 -21.78 8.55
N THR A 321 -2.05 -20.67 8.89
CA THR A 321 -2.48 -19.90 10.07
C THR A 321 -3.84 -19.27 9.80
N GLU A 322 -4.67 -19.10 10.83
CA GLU A 322 -5.98 -18.46 10.67
C GLU A 322 -5.87 -17.07 9.99
N ALA A 323 -4.86 -16.28 10.36
CA ALA A 323 -4.60 -14.99 9.74
C ALA A 323 -4.33 -15.11 8.23
N ALA A 324 -3.51 -16.07 7.81
CA ALA A 324 -3.21 -16.32 6.41
C ALA A 324 -4.47 -16.80 5.66
N PHE A 325 -5.23 -17.74 6.23
CA PHE A 325 -6.47 -18.24 5.64
C PHE A 325 -7.50 -17.10 5.45
N ARG A 326 -7.70 -16.27 6.46
CA ARG A 326 -8.59 -15.10 6.37
C ARG A 326 -8.17 -14.14 5.25
N THR A 327 -6.88 -13.84 5.13
CA THR A 327 -6.38 -12.92 4.10
C THR A 327 -6.43 -13.52 2.70
N GLU A 328 -5.93 -14.76 2.53
CA GLU A 328 -5.71 -15.35 1.23
C GLU A 328 -6.97 -15.99 0.65
N VAL A 329 -7.79 -16.62 1.51
CA VAL A 329 -8.95 -17.42 1.11
C VAL A 329 -10.27 -16.71 1.36
N LEU A 330 -10.41 -16.02 2.49
CA LEU A 330 -11.64 -15.29 2.83
C LEU A 330 -11.61 -13.83 2.38
N CYS A 331 -10.52 -13.37 1.79
CA CYS A 331 -10.34 -11.98 1.36
C CYS A 331 -10.67 -10.97 2.46
N GLN A 332 -10.38 -11.33 3.71
CA GLN A 332 -10.60 -10.48 4.87
C GLN A 332 -9.33 -9.72 5.22
N TRP A 333 -9.51 -8.45 5.58
CA TRP A 333 -8.42 -7.73 6.23
C TRP A 333 -8.21 -8.35 7.61
N VAL A 334 -7.16 -9.11 7.72
CA VAL A 334 -6.60 -9.36 9.02
C VAL A 334 -5.81 -8.10 9.36
N THR A 335 -6.41 -7.23 10.17
CA THR A 335 -5.58 -6.58 11.16
C THR A 335 -4.95 -7.77 11.87
N ALA A 336 -3.67 -8.10 11.54
CA ALA A 336 -2.93 -8.88 12.49
C ALA A 336 -3.28 -8.28 13.83
N ASP A 337 -3.62 -9.10 14.82
CA ASP A 337 -3.43 -8.71 16.19
C ASP A 337 -1.93 -8.50 16.38
N ILE A 338 -1.40 -7.44 15.72
CA ILE A 338 -0.23 -6.78 16.24
C ILE A 338 -0.78 -6.23 17.53
N ILE A 339 -0.58 -7.01 18.59
CA ILE A 339 -0.68 -6.43 19.91
C ILE A 339 0.48 -5.44 19.93
N PRO A 340 0.22 -4.13 19.75
CA PRO A 340 1.29 -3.17 19.76
C PRO A 340 2.00 -3.32 21.10
N PHE A 341 3.31 -3.28 21.11
CA PHE A 341 4.06 -3.38 22.35
C PHE A 341 3.65 -2.31 23.36
N ILE A 342 3.30 -1.13 22.88
CA ILE A 342 2.66 -0.07 23.67
C ILE A 342 1.15 -0.11 23.41
N ASN A 343 0.36 -0.27 24.45
CA ASN A 343 -1.11 -0.19 24.34
C ASN A 343 -1.56 1.22 23.90
N PRO A 344 -2.21 1.39 22.73
CA PRO A 344 -2.58 2.72 22.23
C PRO A 344 -3.52 3.51 23.15
N LYS A 345 -4.36 2.83 23.94
CA LYS A 345 -5.23 3.52 24.92
C LYS A 345 -4.42 4.06 26.09
N MET A 346 -3.40 3.33 26.55
CA MET A 346 -2.51 3.82 27.62
C MET A 346 -1.64 4.97 27.11
N TRP A 347 -1.15 4.90 25.86
CA TRP A 347 -0.46 6.01 25.21
C TRP A 347 -1.34 7.25 25.15
N ALA A 348 -2.57 7.13 24.64
CA ALA A 348 -3.52 8.24 24.57
C ALA A 348 -3.82 8.86 25.93
N GLY A 349 -3.76 8.10 27.02
CA GLY A 349 -3.88 8.61 28.38
C GLY A 349 -2.73 9.51 28.84
N GLY A 350 -1.60 9.50 28.13
CA GLY A 350 -0.44 10.38 28.36
C GLY A 350 -0.51 11.72 27.64
N ILE A 351 -1.49 11.93 26.74
CA ILE A 351 -1.64 13.17 25.97
C ILE A 351 -1.98 14.33 26.88
N ASP A 352 -1.17 15.38 26.81
CA ASP A 352 -1.43 16.68 27.42
C ASP A 352 -1.01 17.78 26.42
N SER A 353 -2.01 18.42 25.80
CA SER A 353 -1.77 19.46 24.78
C SER A 353 -1.07 20.72 25.30
N ARG A 354 -0.94 20.87 26.63
CA ARG A 354 -0.23 21.96 27.28
C ARG A 354 1.06 21.51 27.97
N SER A 355 1.50 20.27 27.68
CA SER A 355 2.73 19.74 28.25
C SER A 355 3.94 20.53 27.76
N THR A 356 4.74 21.02 28.71
CA THR A 356 5.98 21.79 28.44
C THR A 356 7.08 21.37 29.39
N ILE A 357 8.32 21.56 28.96
CA ILE A 357 9.52 21.43 29.76
C ILE A 357 9.93 22.85 30.18
N PRO A 358 10.09 23.16 31.49
CA PRO A 358 10.65 24.45 31.93
C PRO A 358 12.01 24.71 31.33
N ASN A 359 12.30 25.95 30.93
CA ASN A 359 13.52 26.31 30.21
C ASN A 359 14.82 26.00 30.97
N GLU A 360 14.75 25.98 32.30
CA GLU A 360 15.86 25.68 33.21
C GLU A 360 16.11 24.18 33.39
N ASN A 361 15.17 23.34 32.96
CA ASN A 361 15.26 21.93 33.18
C ASN A 361 16.16 21.28 32.10
N ARG A 362 16.82 20.20 32.51
CA ARG A 362 17.63 19.37 31.61
C ARG A 362 16.77 18.79 30.48
N VAL A 363 17.26 18.95 29.25
CA VAL A 363 16.67 18.36 28.05
C VAL A 363 17.70 17.46 27.37
N VAL A 364 17.31 16.25 27.05
CA VAL A 364 18.10 15.32 26.24
C VAL A 364 17.41 15.14 24.91
N LEU A 365 18.14 15.36 23.82
CA LEU A 365 17.65 15.07 22.48
C LEU A 365 17.92 13.60 22.12
N SER A 366 17.31 13.14 21.05
CA SER A 366 17.73 11.90 20.38
C SER A 366 17.49 12.01 18.88
N VAL A 367 18.37 11.39 18.10
CA VAL A 367 18.23 11.27 16.65
C VAL A 367 18.18 9.82 16.24
N ASP A 368 17.22 9.49 15.38
CA ASP A 368 17.11 8.19 14.77
C ASP A 368 16.70 8.29 13.29
N THR A 369 17.18 7.37 12.47
CA THR A 369 16.98 7.39 11.02
C THR A 369 16.40 6.06 10.56
N SER A 370 15.50 6.13 9.56
CA SER A 370 14.96 4.95 8.89
C SER A 370 16.06 4.07 8.30
N ALA A 371 15.87 2.75 8.27
CA ALA A 371 16.86 1.81 7.76
C ALA A 371 17.27 2.09 6.30
N ASP A 372 16.35 2.62 5.50
CA ASP A 372 16.58 3.03 4.11
C ASP A 372 17.16 4.45 3.96
N ARG A 373 17.50 5.11 5.07
CA ARG A 373 18.07 6.46 5.17
C ARG A 373 17.19 7.58 4.61
N LYS A 374 15.91 7.31 4.34
CA LYS A 374 15.01 8.28 3.70
C LYS A 374 14.47 9.32 4.64
N THR A 375 14.25 8.98 5.92
CA THR A 375 13.63 9.89 6.88
C THR A 375 14.38 9.86 8.20
N THR A 376 14.73 11.03 8.72
CA THR A 376 15.36 11.19 10.03
C THR A 376 14.43 11.94 10.98
N TYR A 377 14.46 11.53 12.23
CA TYR A 377 13.63 12.01 13.32
C TYR A 377 14.51 12.54 14.44
N VAL A 378 14.14 13.68 15.00
CA VAL A 378 14.75 14.22 16.21
C VAL A 378 13.68 14.39 17.28
N ALA A 379 13.90 13.77 18.42
CA ALA A 379 13.01 13.83 19.59
C ALA A 379 13.69 14.53 20.76
N ALA A 380 12.88 15.03 21.70
CA ALA A 380 13.32 15.62 22.94
C ALA A 380 12.66 14.93 24.13
N ALA A 381 13.39 14.84 25.25
CA ALA A 381 12.86 14.45 26.54
C ALA A 381 13.35 15.41 27.63
N GLY A 382 12.48 15.76 28.57
CA GLY A 382 12.80 16.59 29.72
C GLY A 382 11.79 16.42 30.85
N MET A 383 12.15 16.89 32.04
CA MET A 383 11.27 16.84 33.20
C MET A 383 10.34 18.04 33.24
N ARG A 384 9.07 17.82 33.46
CA ARG A 384 8.05 18.86 33.69
C ARG A 384 8.14 19.41 35.11
N ALA A 385 7.47 20.54 35.33
CA ALA A 385 7.38 21.14 36.64
C ALA A 385 6.67 20.25 37.72
N ASP A 386 5.82 19.32 37.26
CA ASP A 386 5.13 18.33 38.12
C ASP A 386 5.97 17.07 38.39
N GLY A 387 7.21 17.02 37.93
CA GLY A 387 8.13 15.90 38.11
C GLY A 387 7.87 14.69 37.18
N LEU A 388 6.91 14.79 36.26
CA LEU A 388 6.73 13.76 35.22
C LEU A 388 7.62 14.04 34.02
N PRO A 389 8.18 13.00 33.36
CA PRO A 389 8.88 13.19 32.11
C PRO A 389 7.91 13.55 30.98
N HIS A 390 8.39 14.40 30.08
CA HIS A 390 7.78 14.76 28.83
C HIS A 390 8.64 14.27 27.67
N VAL A 391 8.03 13.74 26.63
CA VAL A 391 8.68 13.42 25.35
C VAL A 391 7.91 14.04 24.21
N GLU A 392 8.64 14.44 23.16
CA GLU A 392 8.04 14.94 21.91
C GLU A 392 8.97 14.76 20.73
N LEU A 393 8.37 14.55 19.56
CA LEU A 393 9.07 14.61 18.28
C LEU A 393 9.18 16.07 17.85
N ILE A 394 10.41 16.62 17.84
CA ILE A 394 10.64 18.03 17.51
C ILE A 394 10.96 18.28 16.03
N ALA A 395 11.45 17.26 15.30
CA ALA A 395 11.68 17.37 13.86
C ALA A 395 11.56 16.02 13.15
N ARG A 396 11.04 16.07 11.93
CA ARG A 396 10.99 14.96 10.97
C ARG A 396 11.19 15.51 9.58
N ARG A 397 12.24 15.05 8.84
CA ARG A 397 12.50 15.47 7.46
C ARG A 397 13.11 14.33 6.65
N ASP A 398 13.08 14.46 5.33
CA ASP A 398 13.69 13.51 4.43
C ASP A 398 15.21 13.65 4.41
N GLY A 399 15.89 12.49 4.33
CA GLY A 399 17.36 12.39 4.35
C GLY A 399 17.97 12.62 5.73
N MET A 400 19.29 12.73 5.76
CA MET A 400 20.09 12.84 6.99
C MET A 400 20.87 14.16 7.10
N LEU A 401 21.23 14.76 5.96
CA LEU A 401 22.20 15.88 5.89
C LEU A 401 21.73 17.17 6.56
N TRP A 402 20.44 17.31 6.85
CA TRP A 402 19.86 18.48 7.50
C TRP A 402 20.08 18.51 9.02
N VAL A 403 20.36 17.35 9.64
CA VAL A 403 20.40 17.19 11.11
C VAL A 403 21.49 18.06 11.76
N PRO A 404 22.77 18.07 11.31
CA PRO A 404 23.80 18.88 11.96
C PRO A 404 23.47 20.38 11.97
N HIS A 405 22.97 20.91 10.86
CA HIS A 405 22.56 22.30 10.78
C HIS A 405 21.34 22.62 11.65
N TYR A 406 20.35 21.71 11.71
CA TYR A 406 19.19 21.87 12.57
C TYR A 406 19.58 21.92 14.05
N LEU A 407 20.49 21.06 14.46
CA LEU A 407 20.98 21.01 15.85
C LEU A 407 21.80 22.25 16.19
N ASP A 408 22.58 22.80 15.24
CA ASP A 408 23.31 24.09 15.42
C ASP A 408 22.30 25.22 15.71
N LEU A 409 21.25 25.37 14.90
CA LEU A 409 20.21 26.38 15.09
C LEU A 409 19.44 26.20 16.43
N LEU A 410 19.24 24.95 16.84
CA LEU A 410 18.59 24.64 18.09
C LEU A 410 19.47 25.07 19.28
N GLN A 411 20.77 24.79 19.20
CA GLN A 411 21.76 25.17 20.24
C GLN A 411 21.96 26.67 20.32
N GLU A 412 21.93 27.40 19.20
CA GLU A 412 21.96 28.87 19.18
C GLU A 412 20.79 29.46 19.97
N ARG A 413 19.58 28.83 19.87
CA ARG A 413 18.37 29.29 20.56
C ARG A 413 18.29 28.83 22.03
N TRP A 414 18.80 27.64 22.32
CA TRP A 414 18.81 27.02 23.64
C TRP A 414 20.20 26.44 23.97
N PRO A 415 21.18 27.31 24.37
CA PRO A 415 22.57 26.90 24.58
C PRO A 415 22.79 25.84 25.66
N HIS A 416 21.82 25.68 26.57
CA HIS A 416 21.87 24.70 27.66
C HIS A 416 21.55 23.28 27.17
N ILE A 417 20.99 23.10 25.96
CA ILE A 417 20.73 21.78 25.38
C ILE A 417 22.00 21.28 24.69
N THR A 418 22.73 20.41 25.37
CA THR A 418 24.04 19.91 24.92
C THR A 418 24.11 18.39 24.84
N GLU A 419 23.02 17.69 25.17
CA GLU A 419 23.00 16.24 25.27
C GLU A 419 22.13 15.61 24.19
N ILE A 420 22.63 14.55 23.56
CA ILE A 420 21.92 13.80 22.53
C ILE A 420 22.15 12.29 22.65
N ALA A 421 21.09 11.51 22.59
CA ALA A 421 21.14 10.05 22.57
C ALA A 421 21.11 9.53 21.13
N VAL A 422 21.96 8.55 20.83
CA VAL A 422 22.06 7.92 19.50
C VAL A 422 22.24 6.42 19.69
N GLN A 423 21.59 5.61 18.87
CA GLN A 423 21.87 4.19 18.85
C GLN A 423 23.26 3.93 18.30
N GLY A 424 24.14 3.29 19.08
CA GLY A 424 25.57 3.15 18.76
C GLY A 424 25.89 2.14 17.66
N LYS A 425 24.97 1.21 17.31
CA LYS A 425 25.21 0.17 16.29
C LYS A 425 23.90 -0.25 15.61
N GLY A 426 24.01 -0.68 14.35
CA GLY A 426 22.93 -1.35 13.64
C GLY A 426 21.80 -0.43 13.14
N CYS A 427 22.04 0.88 13.05
CA CYS A 427 21.13 1.83 12.44
C CYS A 427 21.92 2.95 11.72
N PRO A 428 21.32 3.64 10.73
CA PRO A 428 22.01 4.70 10.00
C PRO A 428 22.39 5.92 10.85
N ALA A 429 21.72 6.12 11.99
CA ALA A 429 22.01 7.27 12.88
C ALA A 429 23.41 7.23 13.49
N VAL A 430 24.13 6.11 13.41
CA VAL A 430 25.55 5.97 13.81
C VAL A 430 26.43 7.04 13.14
N ASP A 431 26.10 7.42 11.91
CA ASP A 431 26.87 8.44 11.15
C ASP A 431 26.88 9.83 11.82
N PHE A 432 26.01 10.07 12.79
CA PHE A 432 25.98 11.34 13.53
C PHE A 432 26.90 11.37 14.76
N ILE A 433 27.43 10.24 15.22
CA ILE A 433 28.15 10.14 16.49
C ILE A 433 29.40 11.01 16.47
N ASP A 434 30.30 10.75 15.52
CA ASP A 434 31.57 11.49 15.42
C ASP A 434 31.37 12.99 15.13
N PRO A 435 30.56 13.39 14.12
CA PRO A 435 30.30 14.81 13.83
C PRO A 435 29.67 15.58 14.99
N LEU A 436 28.81 14.97 15.77
CA LEU A 436 28.18 15.62 16.94
C LEU A 436 29.16 15.72 18.10
N THR A 437 29.99 14.70 18.32
CA THR A 437 31.05 14.72 19.34
C THR A 437 32.07 15.81 19.03
N GLU A 438 32.51 15.94 17.78
CA GLU A 438 33.43 16.98 17.32
C GLU A 438 32.87 18.41 17.51
N LYS A 439 31.53 18.55 17.42
CA LYS A 439 30.84 19.82 17.68
C LYS A 439 30.59 20.12 19.16
N GLY A 440 31.04 19.24 20.05
CA GLY A 440 30.93 19.43 21.50
C GLY A 440 29.60 18.94 22.13
N TRP A 441 28.81 18.14 21.38
CA TRP A 441 27.65 17.45 21.97
C TRP A 441 28.09 16.33 22.91
N THR A 442 27.40 16.21 24.04
CA THR A 442 27.49 15.00 24.88
C THR A 442 26.65 13.91 24.24
N VAL A 443 27.29 12.97 23.55
CA VAL A 443 26.61 11.89 22.83
C VAL A 443 26.45 10.67 23.74
N HIS A 444 25.21 10.34 24.08
CA HIS A 444 24.85 9.16 24.86
C HIS A 444 24.61 7.96 23.94
N LEU A 445 25.47 6.95 23.99
CA LEU A 445 25.34 5.76 23.16
C LEU A 445 24.34 4.75 23.76
N ILE A 446 23.32 4.41 22.99
CA ILE A 446 22.32 3.39 23.30
C ILE A 446 22.68 2.10 22.55
N GLU A 447 23.34 1.18 23.23
CA GLU A 447 23.79 -0.09 22.65
C GLU A 447 23.80 -1.22 23.68
N GLY A 448 23.93 -2.46 23.21
CA GLY A 448 23.97 -3.63 24.07
C GLY A 448 22.71 -3.77 24.94
N PHE A 449 22.89 -3.95 26.25
CA PHE A 449 21.80 -4.09 27.20
C PHE A 449 20.90 -2.84 27.29
N ARG A 450 21.43 -1.67 26.94
CA ARG A 450 20.67 -0.40 26.97
C ARG A 450 19.52 -0.38 25.97
N LEU A 451 19.59 -1.15 24.87
CA LEU A 451 18.50 -1.27 23.90
C LEU A 451 17.23 -1.85 24.54
N GLY A 452 17.40 -2.92 25.33
CA GLY A 452 16.29 -3.51 26.08
C GLY A 452 15.81 -2.64 27.23
N ALA A 453 16.74 -2.05 27.97
CA ALA A 453 16.42 -1.15 29.08
C ALA A 453 15.65 0.10 28.59
N CYS A 454 16.03 0.67 27.45
CA CYS A 454 15.35 1.78 26.81
C CYS A 454 13.91 1.42 26.42
N CYS A 455 13.72 0.31 25.73
CA CYS A 455 12.41 -0.19 25.31
C CYS A 455 11.49 -0.51 26.50
N GLY A 456 12.00 -1.26 27.49
CA GLY A 456 11.24 -1.66 28.67
C GLY A 456 10.85 -0.47 29.55
N ARG A 457 11.76 0.46 29.80
CA ARG A 457 11.49 1.66 30.60
C ARG A 457 10.42 2.55 29.95
N PHE A 458 10.49 2.76 28.64
CA PHE A 458 9.49 3.51 27.92
C PHE A 458 8.10 2.85 28.03
N HIS A 459 8.03 1.54 27.84
CA HIS A 459 6.82 0.76 28.03
C HIS A 459 6.26 0.92 29.47
N ASP A 460 7.11 0.79 30.49
CA ASP A 460 6.69 0.90 31.88
C ASP A 460 6.14 2.29 32.21
N ARG A 461 6.79 3.36 31.73
CA ARG A 461 6.31 4.74 31.93
C ARG A 461 4.93 4.99 31.32
N VAL A 462 4.70 4.44 30.13
CA VAL A 462 3.37 4.53 29.49
C VAL A 462 2.34 3.68 30.24
N ARG A 463 2.68 2.44 30.59
CA ARG A 463 1.80 1.52 31.32
C ARG A 463 1.35 2.09 32.67
N GLU A 464 2.26 2.76 33.38
CA GLU A 464 1.99 3.34 34.69
C GLU A 464 1.35 4.73 34.62
N GLY A 465 1.13 5.28 33.40
CA GLY A 465 0.60 6.63 33.22
C GLY A 465 1.55 7.75 33.68
N LYS A 466 2.86 7.44 33.77
CA LYS A 466 3.92 8.33 34.26
C LYS A 466 4.74 8.96 33.14
N LEU A 467 4.16 9.20 31.98
CA LEU A 467 4.74 9.89 30.83
C LEU A 467 3.73 10.90 30.29
N ARG A 468 4.19 12.05 29.83
CA ARG A 468 3.37 13.03 29.13
C ARG A 468 3.97 13.36 27.78
N HIS A 469 3.10 13.62 26.82
CA HIS A 469 3.49 14.00 25.45
C HIS A 469 2.41 14.87 24.80
N LEU A 470 2.80 15.57 23.73
CA LEU A 470 1.84 16.31 22.90
C LEU A 470 1.03 15.36 22.02
N PRO A 471 -0.16 15.79 21.50
CA PRO A 471 -0.86 15.05 20.46
C PRO A 471 -0.09 15.15 19.14
N GLN A 472 0.56 14.06 18.75
CA GLN A 472 1.40 13.98 17.55
C GLN A 472 0.99 12.80 16.67
N PRO A 473 0.14 13.00 15.64
CA PRO A 473 -0.39 11.91 14.80
C PRO A 473 0.66 10.98 14.21
N ALA A 474 1.87 11.51 13.93
CA ALA A 474 2.97 10.71 13.41
C ALA A 474 3.48 9.67 14.42
N ILE A 475 3.53 10.01 15.70
CA ILE A 475 3.94 9.09 16.77
C ILE A 475 2.79 8.16 17.15
N GLU A 476 1.55 8.66 17.21
CA GLU A 476 0.36 7.84 17.47
C GLU A 476 0.23 6.69 16.46
N GLN A 477 0.50 6.95 15.19
CA GLN A 477 0.55 5.91 14.15
C GLN A 477 1.66 4.90 14.41
N GLN A 478 2.86 5.35 14.81
CA GLN A 478 3.99 4.46 15.10
C GLN A 478 3.69 3.57 16.33
N VAL A 479 3.12 4.14 17.39
CA VAL A 479 2.71 3.41 18.59
C VAL A 479 1.69 2.32 18.27
N SER A 480 0.72 2.62 17.40
CA SER A 480 -0.35 1.66 17.04
C SER A 480 0.14 0.41 16.32
N VAL A 481 1.38 0.41 15.81
CA VAL A 481 1.93 -0.68 14.98
C VAL A 481 3.31 -1.15 15.44
N ALA A 482 3.90 -0.49 16.43
CA ALA A 482 5.21 -0.87 16.94
C ALA A 482 5.15 -2.18 17.70
N VAL A 483 5.98 -3.14 17.30
CA VAL A 483 6.16 -4.40 17.99
C VAL A 483 7.55 -4.49 18.60
N SER A 484 7.69 -5.36 19.59
CA SER A 484 8.97 -5.73 20.17
C SER A 484 9.40 -7.11 19.69
N ARG A 485 10.69 -7.41 19.89
CA ARG A 485 11.25 -8.75 19.77
C ARG A 485 12.14 -9.05 20.96
N ARG A 486 12.23 -10.30 21.33
CA ARG A 486 13.15 -10.72 22.38
C ARG A 486 14.60 -10.65 21.93
N LEU A 487 15.43 -10.11 22.80
CA LEU A 487 16.89 -10.15 22.73
C LEU A 487 17.39 -10.72 24.07
N GLY A 488 17.59 -12.04 24.12
CA GLY A 488 17.74 -12.75 25.39
C GLY A 488 16.43 -12.71 26.20
N GLU A 489 16.47 -12.19 27.43
CA GLU A 489 15.30 -12.08 28.31
C GLU A 489 14.63 -10.68 28.25
N VAL A 490 15.15 -9.76 27.44
CA VAL A 490 14.60 -8.39 27.33
C VAL A 490 13.91 -8.16 26.00
N GLU A 491 12.96 -7.25 26.00
CA GLU A 491 12.28 -6.79 24.79
C GLU A 491 13.00 -5.57 24.19
N VAL A 492 13.18 -5.58 22.87
CA VAL A 492 13.72 -4.44 22.09
C VAL A 492 12.75 -4.10 20.96
N TRP A 493 12.77 -2.86 20.50
CA TRP A 493 11.97 -2.46 19.34
C TRP A 493 12.30 -3.32 18.11
N ASP A 494 11.28 -3.92 17.50
CA ASP A 494 11.44 -4.64 16.24
C ASP A 494 11.11 -3.75 15.05
N ARG A 495 12.12 -3.09 14.51
CA ARG A 495 11.97 -2.19 13.35
C ARG A 495 11.58 -2.92 12.07
N THR A 496 11.88 -4.22 12.00
CA THR A 496 11.64 -5.03 10.79
C THR A 496 10.21 -5.55 10.73
N LYS A 497 9.65 -5.94 11.89
CA LYS A 497 8.29 -6.47 11.98
C LYS A 497 7.24 -5.41 12.28
N SER A 498 7.64 -4.21 12.72
CA SER A 498 6.72 -3.08 12.87
C SER A 498 6.18 -2.65 11.50
N ALA A 499 4.89 -2.41 11.43
CA ALA A 499 4.17 -2.16 10.20
C ALA A 499 4.54 -0.85 9.49
N LEU A 500 4.95 0.11 10.27
CA LEU A 500 5.45 1.40 9.81
C LEU A 500 6.86 1.62 10.30
N GLN A 501 7.52 2.61 9.73
CA GLN A 501 8.77 3.12 10.26
C GLN A 501 8.55 3.72 11.64
N ILE A 502 9.22 3.16 12.66
CA ILE A 502 9.04 3.55 14.08
C ILE A 502 10.20 4.38 14.63
N SER A 503 11.04 4.96 13.77
CA SER A 503 12.23 5.73 14.19
C SER A 503 11.90 6.94 15.06
N GLY A 504 10.73 7.56 14.92
CA GLY A 504 10.28 8.63 15.82
C GLY A 504 10.06 8.12 17.25
N LEU A 505 9.33 7.02 17.40
CA LEU A 505 9.09 6.37 18.69
C LEU A 505 10.39 5.86 19.33
N VAL A 506 11.30 5.31 18.52
CA VAL A 506 12.63 4.88 18.99
C VAL A 506 13.42 6.07 19.49
N ALA A 507 13.42 7.21 18.78
CA ALA A 507 14.09 8.43 19.22
C ALA A 507 13.53 8.94 20.56
N GLU A 508 12.20 8.99 20.73
CA GLU A 508 11.58 9.39 22.01
C GLU A 508 12.00 8.46 23.15
N SER A 509 12.01 7.13 22.90
CA SER A 509 12.41 6.16 23.94
C SER A 509 13.87 6.30 24.33
N GLN A 510 14.76 6.62 23.38
CA GLN A 510 16.17 6.85 23.63
C GLN A 510 16.42 8.14 24.41
N ALA A 511 15.71 9.23 24.04
CA ALA A 511 15.80 10.50 24.73
C ALA A 511 15.35 10.35 26.20
N LEU A 512 14.21 9.68 26.44
CA LEU A 512 13.71 9.41 27.80
C LEU A 512 14.70 8.57 28.62
N TYR A 513 15.23 7.50 28.03
CA TYR A 513 16.17 6.64 28.73
C TYR A 513 17.44 7.40 29.13
N ALA A 514 18.01 8.18 28.24
CA ALA A 514 19.19 8.96 28.51
C ALA A 514 18.92 10.06 29.56
N LEU A 515 17.76 10.72 29.49
CA LEU A 515 17.33 11.70 30.50
C LEU A 515 17.32 11.11 31.92
N GLU A 516 16.78 9.90 32.07
CA GLU A 516 16.56 9.29 33.38
C GLU A 516 17.76 8.50 33.94
N THR A 517 18.66 8.03 33.09
CA THR A 517 19.70 7.06 33.51
C THR A 517 21.14 7.48 33.22
N MET A 518 21.33 8.46 32.34
CA MET A 518 22.66 8.93 31.99
C MET A 518 22.89 10.32 32.55
N GLN A 519 24.00 10.51 33.23
CA GLN A 519 24.40 11.85 33.73
C GLN A 519 25.13 12.58 32.63
N ALA A 520 24.98 13.90 32.57
CA ALA A 520 25.88 14.72 31.81
C ALA A 520 27.31 14.43 32.31
N VAL A 521 28.16 13.98 31.41
CA VAL A 521 29.60 13.90 31.75
C VAL A 521 30.06 15.35 31.79
N ASP A 522 30.49 15.84 32.95
CA ASP A 522 31.22 17.11 33.05
C ASP A 522 32.45 16.93 32.14
N VAL A 523 32.40 17.51 30.97
CA VAL A 523 33.55 17.57 30.07
C VAL A 523 34.49 18.59 30.69
N GLU A 524 35.47 18.11 31.46
CA GLU A 524 36.64 18.96 31.71
C GLU A 524 37.14 19.43 30.33
N PRO A 525 37.34 20.74 30.13
CA PRO A 525 37.82 21.25 28.87
C PRO A 525 39.11 20.49 28.51
N ALA A 526 39.10 19.88 27.32
CA ALA A 526 40.23 19.06 26.83
C ALA A 526 41.53 19.84 27.07
N LYS A 527 42.41 19.32 27.90
CA LYS A 527 43.74 19.89 28.09
C LYS A 527 44.34 20.03 26.69
N ALA A 528 44.63 21.26 26.31
CA ALA A 528 45.25 21.56 25.04
C ALA A 528 46.44 20.62 24.84
N SER A 529 46.42 19.86 23.75
CA SER A 529 47.50 18.90 23.42
C SER A 529 48.81 19.65 23.44
N ALA A 530 49.79 19.09 24.13
CA ALA A 530 51.17 19.62 24.17
C ALA A 530 51.80 19.77 22.77
N TYR A 531 51.13 19.27 21.73
CA TYR A 531 51.55 19.30 20.31
C TYR A 531 50.93 20.43 19.48
N SER A 532 50.06 21.27 20.04
CA SER A 532 49.43 22.37 19.29
C SER A 532 50.35 23.55 18.92
N GLY A 533 51.65 23.44 19.16
CA GLY A 533 52.60 24.50 18.90
C GLY A 533 53.74 24.19 17.90
N HIS A 534 53.79 23.04 17.29
CA HIS A 534 54.87 22.69 16.35
C HIS A 534 54.31 22.28 14.99
N GLY A 535 54.68 23.08 13.97
CA GLY A 535 54.38 22.79 12.58
C GLY A 535 54.98 21.45 12.14
N LEU A 536 54.30 20.75 11.22
CA LEU A 536 54.76 19.50 10.60
C LEU A 536 56.21 19.65 10.10
N MET A 537 57.15 18.93 10.70
CA MET A 537 58.42 18.59 10.07
C MET A 537 58.22 17.31 9.25
N ILE A 538 58.28 17.43 7.94
CA ILE A 538 58.40 16.32 7.00
C ILE A 538 59.87 15.92 7.00
N LEU A 539 60.19 14.70 7.41
CA LEU A 539 61.43 14.01 7.09
C LEU A 539 61.19 13.01 5.98
#